data_0d695532854d14dc80aff09266d9a31b
#
_entry.id   0d695532854d14dc80aff09266d9a31b
#
_cell.length_a   1.000
_cell.length_b   1.000
_cell.length_c   1.000
_cell.angle_alpha   90.00
_cell.angle_beta   90.00
_cell.angle_gamma   90.00
#
_symmetry.space_group_name_H-M   'P 1'
#
loop_
_entity.id
_entity.type
_entity.pdbx_description
1 polymer ?
#
loop_
_entity_poly.entity_id
_entity_poly.type
_entity_poly.pdbx_seq_one_letter_code
_entity_poly.pdbx_strand_id
1 'polypeptide(L)'
;MRTGKKLWLSILLLIALTLLIGSNSYAMGEFAHGRQVNVKVMTYNIQAGAGSDGKYDIKRTADMIRQSGADIIALQEVDVHWGARSLFENDIEILANELNMYYFFTPIYSLDPLTPGDPRREFGVAVLSKYPILEANNREITRLSTQEANPVPKPAPGFLEALINVKGAKVWFYVKHLDYRSDPAVRKMQVADMLNITGKHEYSILAGDMNAGPNAPELQPLFEKYNDAWALTNVGPGLTYPANNPSKRIDYILLSPQMEARTSEVIETLASDHRPVIAEITLKRGNKQ
;
A
#
# COMPACT_ATOMS: atom_id res chain seq x y z
N MET A 1 -73.91 1.91 -18.05
CA MET A 1 -73.15 1.54 -16.83
C MET A 1 -71.96 0.60 -17.11
N ARG A 2 -71.17 0.78 -18.19
CA ARG A 2 -69.98 -0.10 -18.51
C ARG A 2 -68.65 0.65 -18.59
N THR A 3 -68.67 1.95 -18.49
CA THR A 3 -67.41 2.78 -18.64
C THR A 3 -66.66 3.05 -17.32
N GLY A 4 -67.37 3.01 -16.16
CA GLY A 4 -66.75 3.30 -14.87
C GLY A 4 -65.82 2.20 -14.34
N LYS A 5 -66.10 0.92 -14.60
CA LYS A 5 -65.30 -0.20 -14.09
C LYS A 5 -63.89 -0.33 -14.76
N LYS A 6 -63.79 0.05 -16.04
CA LYS A 6 -62.48 0.00 -16.76
C LYS A 6 -61.53 1.10 -16.30
N LEU A 7 -62.04 2.26 -15.91
CA LEU A 7 -61.20 3.37 -15.45
C LEU A 7 -60.61 3.09 -14.08
N TRP A 8 -61.36 2.48 -13.17
CA TRP A 8 -60.83 2.12 -11.83
C TRP A 8 -59.77 1.01 -11.88
N LEU A 9 -59.91 0.03 -12.80
CA LEU A 9 -58.88 -1.01 -12.95
C LEU A 9 -57.57 -0.46 -13.49
N SER A 10 -57.63 0.53 -14.40
CA SER A 10 -56.41 1.18 -14.96
C SER A 10 -55.68 2.05 -13.92
N ILE A 11 -56.41 2.73 -13.04
CA ILE A 11 -55.84 3.53 -11.97
C ILE A 11 -55.17 2.64 -10.90
N LEU A 12 -55.80 1.51 -10.53
CA LEU A 12 -55.23 0.55 -9.61
C LEU A 12 -53.97 -0.12 -10.17
N LEU A 13 -53.91 -0.40 -11.47
CA LEU A 13 -52.72 -0.97 -12.12
C LEU A 13 -51.54 0.05 -12.17
N LEU A 14 -51.84 1.34 -12.38
CA LEU A 14 -50.83 2.40 -12.40
C LEU A 14 -50.25 2.64 -10.99
N ILE A 15 -51.05 2.61 -9.94
CA ILE A 15 -50.60 2.77 -8.56
C ILE A 15 -49.77 1.56 -8.11
N ALA A 16 -50.15 0.33 -8.52
CA ALA A 16 -49.32 -0.85 -8.23
C ALA A 16 -47.99 -0.84 -8.94
N LEU A 17 -47.92 -0.31 -10.18
CA LEU A 17 -46.66 -0.21 -10.93
C LEU A 17 -45.73 0.86 -10.37
N THR A 18 -46.24 2.00 -9.88
CA THR A 18 -45.44 3.05 -9.23
C THR A 18 -44.91 2.62 -7.87
N LEU A 19 -45.67 1.82 -7.10
CA LEU A 19 -45.19 1.24 -5.83
C LEU A 19 -44.09 0.19 -6.04
N LEU A 20 -44.15 -0.60 -7.12
CA LEU A 20 -43.10 -1.57 -7.46
C LEU A 20 -41.78 -0.90 -7.95
N ILE A 21 -41.88 0.22 -8.67
CA ILE A 21 -40.69 0.97 -9.12
C ILE A 21 -40.06 1.74 -7.94
N GLY A 22 -40.89 2.30 -7.04
CA GLY A 22 -40.41 3.00 -5.85
C GLY A 22 -39.67 2.08 -4.86
N SER A 23 -40.18 0.86 -4.64
CA SER A 23 -39.55 -0.09 -3.71
C SER A 23 -38.22 -0.66 -4.21
N ASN A 24 -38.06 -0.85 -5.53
CA ASN A 24 -36.78 -1.30 -6.10
C ASN A 24 -35.72 -0.22 -6.08
N SER A 25 -36.06 1.06 -6.19
CA SER A 25 -35.10 2.16 -6.12
C SER A 25 -34.54 2.38 -4.70
N TYR A 26 -35.37 2.20 -3.68
CA TYR A 26 -34.92 2.27 -2.28
C TYR A 26 -34.04 1.08 -1.89
N ALA A 27 -34.36 -0.12 -2.36
CA ALA A 27 -33.56 -1.31 -2.08
C ALA A 27 -32.17 -1.27 -2.76
N MET A 28 -32.05 -0.68 -3.96
CA MET A 28 -30.76 -0.50 -4.62
C MET A 28 -29.86 0.57 -3.96
N GLY A 29 -30.46 1.60 -3.34
CA GLY A 29 -29.71 2.63 -2.62
C GLY A 29 -29.11 2.15 -1.30
N GLU A 30 -29.84 1.34 -0.55
CA GLU A 30 -29.39 0.79 0.74
C GLU A 30 -28.31 -0.30 0.58
N PHE A 31 -28.32 -1.07 -0.51
CA PHE A 31 -27.31 -2.09 -0.79
C PHE A 31 -25.98 -1.52 -1.28
N ALA A 32 -25.91 -0.26 -1.71
CA ALA A 32 -24.68 0.40 -2.15
C ALA A 32 -23.89 1.04 -1.01
N HIS A 33 -24.54 1.43 0.10
CA HIS A 33 -23.91 2.06 1.24
C HIS A 33 -23.75 1.05 2.38
N GLY A 34 -22.50 0.77 2.77
CA GLY A 34 -22.17 0.01 3.97
C GLY A 34 -21.71 -1.42 3.77
N ARG A 35 -21.57 -1.94 2.56
CA ARG A 35 -21.02 -3.28 2.35
C ARG A 35 -19.53 -3.30 2.60
N GLN A 36 -19.07 -4.13 3.52
CA GLN A 36 -17.66 -4.36 3.82
C GLN A 36 -16.98 -5.13 2.70
N VAL A 37 -15.69 -4.86 2.48
CA VAL A 37 -14.83 -5.56 1.53
C VAL A 37 -13.54 -5.93 2.26
N ASN A 38 -13.20 -7.21 2.24
CA ASN A 38 -11.90 -7.65 2.76
C ASN A 38 -10.84 -7.52 1.68
N VAL A 39 -9.66 -7.11 2.09
CA VAL A 39 -8.47 -6.97 1.25
C VAL A 39 -7.25 -7.45 2.02
N LYS A 40 -6.37 -8.20 1.35
CA LYS A 40 -5.07 -8.59 1.88
C LYS A 40 -4.01 -7.60 1.45
N VAL A 41 -3.44 -6.89 2.41
CA VAL A 41 -2.38 -5.90 2.21
C VAL A 41 -1.06 -6.49 2.68
N MET A 42 0.00 -6.28 1.90
CA MET A 42 1.36 -6.70 2.24
C MET A 42 2.31 -5.50 2.21
N THR A 43 3.32 -5.49 3.09
CA THR A 43 4.54 -4.71 2.91
C THR A 43 5.73 -5.64 2.79
N TYR A 44 6.63 -5.33 1.85
CA TYR A 44 7.79 -6.15 1.57
C TYR A 44 8.97 -5.33 1.02
N ASN A 45 10.03 -5.23 1.81
CA ASN A 45 11.33 -4.80 1.30
C ASN A 45 11.95 -5.96 0.51
N ILE A 46 12.17 -5.77 -0.79
CA ILE A 46 12.58 -6.84 -1.71
C ILE A 46 14.10 -6.88 -1.98
N GLN A 47 14.88 -6.02 -1.31
CA GLN A 47 16.35 -5.99 -1.47
C GLN A 47 16.79 -5.98 -2.95
N ALA A 48 16.15 -5.16 -3.79
CA ALA A 48 16.40 -5.12 -5.24
C ALA A 48 16.34 -6.50 -5.91
N GLY A 49 15.36 -7.34 -5.53
CA GLY A 49 15.18 -8.70 -6.05
C GLY A 49 16.22 -9.72 -5.58
N ALA A 50 17.11 -9.35 -4.65
CA ALA A 50 18.08 -10.28 -4.10
C ALA A 50 17.51 -11.04 -2.90
N GLY A 51 17.79 -12.33 -2.80
CA GLY A 51 17.46 -13.09 -1.61
C GLY A 51 18.52 -12.96 -0.51
N SER A 52 18.26 -13.60 0.63
CA SER A 52 19.24 -13.71 1.73
C SER A 52 20.55 -14.38 1.32
N ASP A 53 20.58 -15.04 0.17
CA ASP A 53 21.78 -15.61 -0.47
C ASP A 53 22.58 -14.59 -1.29
N GLY A 54 22.11 -13.33 -1.36
CA GLY A 54 22.72 -12.24 -2.14
C GLY A 54 22.56 -12.39 -3.66
N LYS A 55 21.76 -13.36 -4.14
CA LYS A 55 21.56 -13.59 -5.57
C LYS A 55 20.27 -12.91 -6.05
N TYR A 56 20.39 -12.14 -7.12
CA TYR A 56 19.25 -11.55 -7.80
C TYR A 56 18.38 -12.63 -8.44
N ASP A 57 17.10 -12.66 -8.10
CA ASP A 57 16.07 -13.50 -8.68
C ASP A 57 14.68 -12.90 -8.41
N ILE A 58 14.27 -11.97 -9.24
CA ILE A 58 12.99 -11.25 -9.10
C ILE A 58 11.78 -12.18 -9.25
N LYS A 59 11.92 -13.32 -9.96
CA LYS A 59 10.85 -14.31 -10.08
C LYS A 59 10.59 -15.03 -8.75
N ARG A 60 11.62 -15.28 -7.97
CA ARG A 60 11.50 -15.80 -6.59
C ARG A 60 10.65 -14.85 -5.73
N THR A 61 10.85 -13.54 -5.87
CA THR A 61 10.03 -12.52 -5.20
C THR A 61 8.59 -12.55 -5.69
N ALA A 62 8.36 -12.66 -7.01
CA ALA A 62 7.02 -12.80 -7.58
C ALA A 62 6.28 -14.05 -7.07
N ASP A 63 6.98 -15.18 -6.99
CA ASP A 63 6.41 -16.44 -6.50
C ASP A 63 5.99 -16.36 -5.02
N MET A 64 6.81 -15.73 -4.19
CA MET A 64 6.48 -15.48 -2.78
C MET A 64 5.23 -14.61 -2.66
N ILE A 65 5.15 -13.49 -3.41
CA ILE A 65 3.98 -12.62 -3.42
C ILE A 65 2.73 -13.38 -3.91
N ARG A 66 2.85 -14.16 -4.98
CA ARG A 66 1.75 -14.98 -5.53
C ARG A 66 1.22 -15.97 -4.50
N GLN A 67 2.10 -16.68 -3.80
CA GLN A 67 1.73 -17.67 -2.78
C GLN A 67 1.05 -17.04 -1.56
N SER A 68 1.40 -15.81 -1.18
CA SER A 68 0.77 -15.08 -0.08
C SER A 68 -0.70 -14.77 -0.33
N GLY A 69 -1.10 -14.66 -1.60
CA GLY A 69 -2.43 -14.25 -2.01
C GLY A 69 -2.73 -12.76 -1.76
N ALA A 70 -1.71 -11.93 -1.50
CA ALA A 70 -1.86 -10.49 -1.30
C ALA A 70 -2.59 -9.82 -2.47
N ASP A 71 -3.37 -8.78 -2.17
CA ASP A 71 -4.16 -8.02 -3.13
C ASP A 71 -3.54 -6.65 -3.44
N ILE A 72 -2.92 -6.02 -2.42
CA ILE A 72 -2.20 -4.76 -2.53
C ILE A 72 -0.86 -4.93 -1.82
N ILE A 73 0.24 -4.58 -2.48
CA ILE A 73 1.59 -4.78 -1.97
C ILE A 73 2.36 -3.47 -1.99
N ALA A 74 2.85 -3.06 -0.83
CA ALA A 74 3.83 -1.99 -0.68
C ALA A 74 5.24 -2.59 -0.81
N LEU A 75 6.00 -2.14 -1.79
CA LEU A 75 7.36 -2.61 -2.04
C LEU A 75 8.38 -1.53 -1.69
N GLN A 76 9.46 -1.93 -1.05
CA GLN A 76 10.63 -1.10 -0.78
C GLN A 76 11.86 -1.71 -1.45
N GLU A 77 12.85 -0.88 -1.70
CA GLU A 77 14.10 -1.23 -2.41
C GLU A 77 13.85 -1.81 -3.81
N VAL A 78 13.03 -1.12 -4.59
CA VAL A 78 12.74 -1.48 -5.98
C VAL A 78 13.75 -0.81 -6.90
N ASP A 79 14.50 -1.63 -7.65
CA ASP A 79 15.38 -1.17 -8.72
C ASP A 79 14.64 -1.06 -10.05
N VAL A 80 14.91 0.02 -10.79
CA VAL A 80 14.48 0.20 -12.19
C VAL A 80 15.71 0.64 -12.96
N HIS A 81 16.28 -0.25 -13.73
CA HIS A 81 17.54 -0.07 -14.48
C HIS A 81 18.72 0.45 -13.61
N TRP A 82 18.65 0.22 -12.29
CA TRP A 82 19.53 0.84 -11.31
C TRP A 82 21.00 0.47 -11.49
N GLY A 83 21.31 -0.81 -11.64
CA GLY A 83 22.70 -1.23 -11.72
C GLY A 83 22.87 -2.73 -11.93
N ALA A 84 24.13 -3.16 -11.94
CA ALA A 84 24.51 -4.56 -12.15
C ALA A 84 23.92 -5.52 -11.10
N ARG A 85 23.62 -5.05 -9.88
CA ARG A 85 23.06 -5.88 -8.81
C ARG A 85 21.68 -6.46 -9.16
N SER A 86 20.91 -5.74 -9.96
CA SER A 86 19.60 -6.14 -10.50
C SER A 86 19.63 -6.34 -12.02
N LEU A 87 20.83 -6.59 -12.61
CA LEU A 87 21.05 -6.80 -14.04
C LEU A 87 20.50 -5.66 -14.92
N PHE A 88 20.37 -4.46 -14.37
CA PHE A 88 19.71 -3.30 -15.00
C PHE A 88 18.27 -3.57 -15.44
N GLU A 89 17.59 -4.53 -14.83
CA GLU A 89 16.20 -4.84 -15.13
C GLU A 89 15.23 -3.83 -14.51
N ASN A 90 13.99 -3.85 -14.95
CA ASN A 90 12.89 -3.07 -14.40
C ASN A 90 12.08 -3.98 -13.48
N ASP A 91 12.48 -4.06 -12.21
CA ASP A 91 11.92 -5.00 -11.25
C ASP A 91 10.40 -4.86 -11.09
N ILE A 92 9.90 -3.61 -11.07
CA ILE A 92 8.45 -3.39 -10.85
C ILE A 92 7.63 -3.83 -12.07
N GLU A 93 8.12 -3.62 -13.28
CA GLU A 93 7.43 -4.05 -14.49
C GLU A 93 7.39 -5.58 -14.60
N ILE A 94 8.51 -6.24 -14.26
CA ILE A 94 8.57 -7.71 -14.21
C ILE A 94 7.56 -8.25 -13.19
N LEU A 95 7.56 -7.71 -11.97
CA LEU A 95 6.63 -8.12 -10.92
C LEU A 95 5.17 -7.89 -11.31
N ALA A 96 4.86 -6.73 -11.89
CA ALA A 96 3.50 -6.39 -12.33
C ALA A 96 3.00 -7.35 -13.42
N ASN A 97 3.85 -7.69 -14.40
CA ASN A 97 3.54 -8.62 -15.46
C ASN A 97 3.37 -10.06 -14.95
N GLU A 98 4.30 -10.55 -14.13
CA GLU A 98 4.26 -11.90 -13.53
C GLU A 98 3.03 -12.12 -12.63
N LEU A 99 2.55 -11.06 -11.97
CA LEU A 99 1.43 -11.11 -11.04
C LEU A 99 0.11 -10.64 -11.65
N ASN A 100 0.13 -10.09 -12.87
CA ASN A 100 -1.01 -9.46 -13.54
C ASN A 100 -1.67 -8.40 -12.65
N MET A 101 -0.87 -7.43 -12.18
CA MET A 101 -1.28 -6.36 -11.29
C MET A 101 -1.05 -4.97 -11.88
N TYR A 102 -1.89 -4.00 -11.50
CA TYR A 102 -1.60 -2.58 -11.67
C TYR A 102 -0.42 -2.20 -10.79
N TYR A 103 0.36 -1.18 -11.20
CA TYR A 103 1.45 -0.68 -10.39
C TYR A 103 1.63 0.83 -10.53
N PHE A 104 2.27 1.42 -9.53
CA PHE A 104 2.86 2.74 -9.59
C PHE A 104 4.22 2.69 -8.87
N PHE A 105 5.25 3.20 -9.53
CA PHE A 105 6.60 3.29 -9.01
C PHE A 105 6.94 4.73 -8.64
N THR A 106 7.62 4.90 -7.52
CA THR A 106 7.99 6.19 -6.95
C THR A 106 9.50 6.20 -6.73
N PRO A 107 10.30 6.80 -7.64
CA PRO A 107 11.73 6.89 -7.44
C PRO A 107 12.07 7.78 -6.24
N ILE A 108 12.94 7.26 -5.38
CA ILE A 108 13.70 7.99 -4.36
C ILE A 108 14.91 8.64 -5.02
N TYR A 109 15.58 7.90 -5.90
CA TYR A 109 16.67 8.37 -6.73
C TYR A 109 16.35 8.14 -8.21
N SER A 110 16.72 9.11 -9.05
CA SER A 110 16.66 9.00 -10.50
C SER A 110 17.94 9.62 -11.05
N LEU A 111 18.85 8.75 -11.52
CA LEU A 111 20.19 9.10 -11.99
C LEU A 111 20.27 8.98 -13.51
N ASP A 112 21.21 9.65 -14.11
CA ASP A 112 21.50 9.51 -15.53
C ASP A 112 21.95 8.08 -15.87
N PRO A 113 21.68 7.58 -17.06
CA PRO A 113 22.14 6.27 -17.48
C PRO A 113 23.67 6.22 -17.57
N LEU A 114 24.23 5.00 -17.51
CA LEU A 114 25.69 4.82 -17.69
C LEU A 114 26.11 5.03 -19.14
N THR A 115 25.23 4.73 -20.09
CA THR A 115 25.45 4.91 -21.52
C THR A 115 24.38 5.85 -22.08
N PRO A 116 24.74 6.85 -22.89
CA PRO A 116 23.76 7.71 -23.56
C PRO A 116 22.76 6.92 -24.37
N GLY A 117 21.46 7.16 -24.15
CA GLY A 117 20.37 6.45 -24.82
C GLY A 117 19.76 5.31 -24.03
N ASP A 118 20.41 4.82 -22.99
CA ASP A 118 19.82 3.86 -22.05
C ASP A 118 18.77 4.52 -21.14
N PRO A 119 17.89 3.74 -20.50
CA PRO A 119 16.94 4.24 -19.51
C PRO A 119 17.64 4.87 -18.29
N ARG A 120 16.94 5.78 -17.60
CA ARG A 120 17.40 6.31 -16.32
C ARG A 120 17.52 5.21 -15.28
N ARG A 121 18.48 5.36 -14.40
CA ARG A 121 18.72 4.44 -13.29
C ARG A 121 17.94 4.92 -12.07
N GLU A 122 16.95 4.15 -11.65
CA GLU A 122 16.05 4.58 -10.58
C GLU A 122 15.97 3.53 -9.47
N PHE A 123 15.85 4.02 -8.25
CA PHE A 123 15.69 3.23 -7.04
C PHE A 123 14.60 3.85 -6.18
N GLY A 124 13.66 3.05 -5.68
CA GLY A 124 12.55 3.62 -4.95
C GLY A 124 11.63 2.64 -4.26
N VAL A 125 10.39 3.09 -4.11
CA VAL A 125 9.28 2.32 -3.56
C VAL A 125 8.18 2.16 -4.62
N ALA A 126 7.35 1.14 -4.47
CA ALA A 126 6.26 0.90 -5.40
C ALA A 126 5.02 0.36 -4.69
N VAL A 127 3.88 0.46 -5.37
CA VAL A 127 2.66 -0.28 -5.04
C VAL A 127 2.30 -1.20 -6.20
N LEU A 128 1.97 -2.46 -5.88
CA LEU A 128 1.27 -3.39 -6.76
C LEU A 128 -0.15 -3.55 -6.27
N SER A 129 -1.12 -3.63 -7.18
CA SER A 129 -2.53 -3.79 -6.81
C SER A 129 -3.29 -4.65 -7.82
N LYS A 130 -4.11 -5.60 -7.33
CA LYS A 130 -5.12 -6.29 -8.15
C LYS A 130 -6.27 -5.36 -8.55
N TYR A 131 -6.37 -4.20 -7.91
CA TYR A 131 -7.45 -3.23 -8.09
C TYR A 131 -6.96 -1.97 -8.80
N PRO A 132 -7.83 -1.26 -9.52
CA PRO A 132 -7.45 -0.04 -10.22
C PRO A 132 -6.88 1.02 -9.27
N ILE A 133 -5.74 1.59 -9.64
CA ILE A 133 -5.16 2.78 -9.03
C ILE A 133 -5.76 3.99 -9.75
N LEU A 134 -6.56 4.78 -9.03
CA LEU A 134 -7.29 5.91 -9.59
C LEU A 134 -6.43 7.18 -9.68
N GLU A 135 -5.59 7.39 -8.67
CA GLU A 135 -4.66 8.52 -8.56
C GLU A 135 -3.37 8.01 -7.94
N ALA A 136 -2.23 8.56 -8.37
CA ALA A 136 -0.95 8.27 -7.74
C ALA A 136 0.02 9.45 -7.85
N ASN A 137 0.80 9.68 -6.79
CA ASN A 137 1.74 10.78 -6.69
C ASN A 137 3.04 10.33 -6.01
N ASN A 138 4.15 10.91 -6.46
CA ASN A 138 5.42 10.88 -5.75
C ASN A 138 5.55 12.16 -4.91
N ARG A 139 5.27 12.05 -3.61
CA ARG A 139 5.35 13.19 -2.68
C ARG A 139 6.77 13.40 -2.19
N GLU A 140 7.11 14.68 -1.96
CA GLU A 140 8.38 15.04 -1.35
C GLU A 140 8.26 15.02 0.17
N ILE A 141 9.25 14.41 0.82
CA ILE A 141 9.49 14.48 2.26
C ILE A 141 10.99 14.69 2.50
N THR A 142 11.37 15.08 3.69
CA THR A 142 12.77 15.26 4.05
C THR A 142 13.57 13.99 3.77
N ARG A 143 14.70 14.16 3.08
CA ARG A 143 15.64 13.09 2.79
C ARG A 143 17.08 13.58 2.97
N LEU A 144 17.93 12.71 3.51
CA LEU A 144 19.37 12.87 3.52
C LEU A 144 19.95 11.92 2.46
N SER A 145 20.42 12.49 1.34
CA SER A 145 20.87 11.71 0.18
C SER A 145 22.00 10.75 0.52
N THR A 146 22.00 9.56 -0.11
CA THR A 146 23.13 8.61 -0.10
C THR A 146 23.96 8.73 -1.38
N GLN A 147 23.56 9.59 -2.31
CA GLN A 147 24.20 9.77 -3.62
C GLN A 147 25.01 11.08 -3.71
N GLU A 148 24.91 11.94 -2.71
CA GLU A 148 25.64 13.20 -2.63
C GLU A 148 26.86 13.06 -1.70
N ALA A 149 27.97 13.73 -2.03
CA ALA A 149 29.20 13.66 -1.21
C ALA A 149 29.04 14.36 0.15
N ASN A 150 28.29 15.46 0.20
CA ASN A 150 28.04 16.23 1.43
C ASN A 150 26.52 16.49 1.53
N PRO A 151 25.71 15.46 1.87
CA PRO A 151 24.29 15.61 1.87
C PRO A 151 23.81 16.45 3.05
N VAL A 152 22.78 17.25 2.81
CA VAL A 152 22.00 17.94 3.84
C VAL A 152 20.54 17.49 3.77
N PRO A 153 19.82 17.43 4.89
CA PRO A 153 18.39 17.13 4.87
C PRO A 153 17.63 18.18 4.06
N LYS A 154 16.86 17.74 3.07
CA LYS A 154 16.04 18.59 2.22
C LYS A 154 14.83 17.82 1.68
N PRO A 155 13.71 18.48 1.32
CA PRO A 155 12.60 17.85 0.63
C PRO A 155 13.08 17.18 -0.65
N ALA A 156 12.62 15.96 -0.88
CA ALA A 156 12.95 15.18 -2.07
C ALA A 156 11.89 14.09 -2.30
N PRO A 157 11.68 13.63 -3.54
CA PRO A 157 10.74 12.58 -3.89
C PRO A 157 11.02 11.27 -3.14
N GLY A 158 9.99 10.39 -3.05
CA GLY A 158 10.15 9.04 -2.49
C GLY A 158 9.14 8.69 -1.41
N PHE A 159 8.02 9.41 -1.34
CA PHE A 159 6.85 9.02 -0.55
C PHE A 159 5.67 8.80 -1.49
N LEU A 160 5.31 7.53 -1.69
CA LEU A 160 4.23 7.13 -2.57
C LEU A 160 2.88 7.40 -1.92
N GLU A 161 2.00 8.05 -2.67
CA GLU A 161 0.59 8.26 -2.35
C GLU A 161 -0.25 7.74 -3.49
N ALA A 162 -1.21 6.85 -3.23
CA ALA A 162 -2.11 6.30 -4.24
C ALA A 162 -3.55 6.18 -3.72
N LEU A 163 -4.54 6.46 -4.58
CA LEU A 163 -5.95 6.18 -4.32
C LEU A 163 -6.33 4.90 -5.05
N ILE A 164 -6.70 3.85 -4.32
CA ILE A 164 -7.02 2.53 -4.86
C ILE A 164 -8.51 2.24 -4.69
N ASN A 165 -9.15 1.71 -5.73
CA ASN A 165 -10.57 1.35 -5.71
C ASN A 165 -10.76 -0.16 -5.50
N VAL A 166 -10.87 -0.59 -4.26
CA VAL A 166 -11.07 -1.99 -3.87
C VAL A 166 -12.56 -2.34 -3.97
N LYS A 167 -13.00 -2.78 -5.14
CA LYS A 167 -14.41 -3.20 -5.37
C LYS A 167 -15.45 -2.16 -4.91
N GLY A 168 -15.16 -0.87 -5.13
CA GLY A 168 -16.01 0.26 -4.73
C GLY A 168 -15.70 0.86 -3.35
N ALA A 169 -14.83 0.25 -2.56
CA ALA A 169 -14.23 0.89 -1.38
C ALA A 169 -12.95 1.59 -1.81
N LYS A 170 -12.95 2.92 -1.77
CA LYS A 170 -11.75 3.72 -2.07
C LYS A 170 -10.91 3.85 -0.81
N VAL A 171 -9.59 3.72 -0.96
CA VAL A 171 -8.64 3.85 0.15
C VAL A 171 -7.38 4.55 -0.33
N TRP A 172 -6.90 5.52 0.43
CA TRP A 172 -5.59 6.08 0.23
C TRP A 172 -4.52 5.11 0.75
N PHE A 173 -3.52 4.87 -0.07
CA PHE A 173 -2.46 3.93 0.20
C PHE A 173 -1.11 4.63 0.09
N TYR A 174 -0.33 4.55 1.17
CA TYR A 174 0.97 5.18 1.24
C TYR A 174 2.07 4.15 1.39
N VAL A 175 3.18 4.34 0.68
CA VAL A 175 4.36 3.47 0.79
C VAL A 175 5.59 4.31 1.10
N LYS A 176 6.34 3.85 2.09
CA LYS A 176 7.59 4.49 2.48
C LYS A 176 8.69 3.47 2.83
N HIS A 177 9.92 3.91 2.62
CA HIS A 177 11.16 3.38 3.19
C HIS A 177 11.85 4.54 3.90
N LEU A 178 11.91 4.52 5.25
CA LEU A 178 12.50 5.59 6.06
C LEU A 178 14.02 5.50 6.07
N ASP A 179 14.68 6.56 6.51
CA ASP A 179 16.13 6.63 6.64
C ASP A 179 16.67 5.52 7.56
N TYR A 180 17.68 4.80 7.09
CA TYR A 180 18.24 3.61 7.76
C TYR A 180 19.27 3.93 8.84
N ARG A 181 19.77 5.17 8.91
CA ARG A 181 20.85 5.54 9.82
C ARG A 181 20.47 5.37 11.28
N SER A 182 21.44 5.13 12.14
CA SER A 182 21.23 4.98 13.58
C SER A 182 20.73 6.28 14.23
N ASP A 183 21.19 7.46 13.75
CA ASP A 183 20.67 8.75 14.17
C ASP A 183 19.21 8.92 13.69
N PRO A 184 18.21 9.10 14.59
CA PRO A 184 16.82 9.24 14.21
C PRO A 184 16.44 10.63 13.68
N ALA A 185 17.36 11.58 13.59
CA ALA A 185 17.04 12.97 13.25
C ALA A 185 16.31 13.10 11.91
N VAL A 186 16.76 12.39 10.87
CA VAL A 186 16.11 12.39 9.55
C VAL A 186 14.76 11.69 9.61
N ARG A 187 14.66 10.52 10.30
CA ARG A 187 13.36 9.83 10.47
C ARG A 187 12.32 10.69 11.18
N LYS A 188 12.70 11.47 12.20
CA LYS A 188 11.79 12.43 12.86
C LYS A 188 11.21 13.44 11.87
N MET A 189 12.06 14.02 11.00
CA MET A 189 11.60 14.95 9.96
C MET A 189 10.68 14.24 8.97
N GLN A 190 11.06 13.04 8.51
CA GLN A 190 10.24 12.23 7.60
C GLN A 190 8.87 11.91 8.16
N VAL A 191 8.79 11.51 9.43
CA VAL A 191 7.51 11.23 10.10
C VAL A 191 6.64 12.47 10.17
N ALA A 192 7.20 13.64 10.50
CA ALA A 192 6.45 14.89 10.52
C ALA A 192 5.90 15.26 9.13
N ASP A 193 6.71 15.15 8.09
CA ASP A 193 6.30 15.40 6.70
C ASP A 193 5.20 14.43 6.25
N MET A 194 5.37 13.13 6.55
CA MET A 194 4.37 12.10 6.23
C MET A 194 3.03 12.41 6.91
N LEU A 195 3.02 12.78 8.20
CA LEU A 195 1.80 13.12 8.93
C LEU A 195 1.10 14.35 8.34
N ASN A 196 1.85 15.35 7.87
CA ASN A 196 1.29 16.52 7.17
C ASN A 196 0.61 16.14 5.84
N ILE A 197 1.18 15.18 5.11
CA ILE A 197 0.61 14.70 3.84
C ILE A 197 -0.60 13.81 4.11
N THR A 198 -0.44 12.76 4.92
CA THR A 198 -1.48 11.79 5.20
C THR A 198 -2.62 12.36 6.04
N GLY A 199 -2.40 13.48 6.74
CA GLY A 199 -3.42 14.21 7.50
C GLY A 199 -4.58 14.73 6.68
N LYS A 200 -4.42 14.81 5.37
CA LYS A 200 -5.47 15.24 4.43
C LYS A 200 -6.49 14.13 4.13
N HIS A 201 -6.17 12.90 4.45
CA HIS A 201 -6.98 11.73 4.10
C HIS A 201 -7.24 10.87 5.35
N GLU A 202 -8.48 10.89 5.83
CA GLU A 202 -8.88 10.21 7.07
C GLU A 202 -8.95 8.68 6.91
N TYR A 203 -9.13 8.17 5.69
CA TYR A 203 -9.29 6.75 5.40
C TYR A 203 -8.12 6.24 4.59
N SER A 204 -7.06 5.82 5.28
CA SER A 204 -5.78 5.49 4.65
C SER A 204 -5.04 4.34 5.31
N ILE A 205 -4.17 3.71 4.54
CA ILE A 205 -3.22 2.68 4.95
C ILE A 205 -1.82 3.22 4.65
N LEU A 206 -0.94 3.18 5.64
CA LEU A 206 0.48 3.50 5.48
C LEU A 206 1.29 2.22 5.70
N ALA A 207 2.06 1.79 4.71
CA ALA A 207 2.85 0.58 4.78
C ALA A 207 4.31 0.83 4.37
N GLY A 208 5.23 0.08 4.97
CA GLY A 208 6.64 0.17 4.59
C GLY A 208 7.63 -0.27 5.65
N ASP A 209 8.89 -0.15 5.27
CA ASP A 209 10.05 -0.31 6.14
C ASP A 209 10.33 1.04 6.84
N MET A 210 10.11 1.07 8.15
CA MET A 210 10.31 2.27 8.96
C MET A 210 11.73 2.35 9.57
N ASN A 211 12.59 1.35 9.33
CA ASN A 211 13.96 1.28 9.84
C ASN A 211 14.10 1.54 11.35
N ALA A 212 13.04 1.34 12.10
CA ALA A 212 12.96 1.57 13.55
C ALA A 212 11.96 0.60 14.20
N GLY A 213 12.24 0.21 15.43
CA GLY A 213 11.37 -0.67 16.20
C GLY A 213 10.14 0.04 16.78
N PRO A 214 9.14 -0.71 17.30
CA PRO A 214 7.86 -0.14 17.76
C PRO A 214 7.99 0.81 18.95
N ASN A 215 9.07 0.74 19.69
CA ASN A 215 9.33 1.62 20.85
C ASN A 215 10.18 2.85 20.48
N ALA A 216 10.55 3.01 19.20
CA ALA A 216 11.34 4.15 18.76
C ALA A 216 10.55 5.45 18.91
N PRO A 217 11.10 6.46 19.63
CA PRO A 217 10.37 7.71 19.92
C PRO A 217 9.95 8.46 18.65
N GLU A 218 10.72 8.36 17.58
CA GLU A 218 10.43 9.00 16.29
C GLU A 218 9.23 8.40 15.56
N LEU A 219 8.83 7.16 15.88
CA LEU A 219 7.65 6.52 15.28
C LEU A 219 6.36 6.75 16.11
N GLN A 220 6.46 7.17 17.38
CA GLN A 220 5.29 7.32 18.23
C GLN A 220 4.19 8.22 17.63
N PRO A 221 4.50 9.35 16.96
CA PRO A 221 3.47 10.16 16.31
C PRO A 221 2.68 9.43 15.21
N LEU A 222 3.28 8.41 14.55
CA LEU A 222 2.55 7.55 13.62
C LEU A 222 1.55 6.65 14.37
N PHE A 223 1.96 6.07 15.49
CA PHE A 223 1.11 5.18 16.30
C PHE A 223 0.01 5.94 17.07
N GLU A 224 0.16 7.24 17.29
CA GLU A 224 -0.91 8.10 17.79
C GLU A 224 -2.02 8.32 16.75
N LYS A 225 -1.65 8.33 15.46
CA LYS A 225 -2.58 8.55 14.35
C LYS A 225 -3.13 7.27 13.76
N TYR A 226 -2.34 6.21 13.73
CA TYR A 226 -2.63 4.95 13.06
C TYR A 226 -2.60 3.78 14.03
N ASN A 227 -3.42 2.80 13.78
CA ASN A 227 -3.34 1.50 14.44
C ASN A 227 -2.39 0.58 13.69
N ASP A 228 -1.47 -0.05 14.39
CA ASP A 228 -0.58 -1.07 13.84
C ASP A 228 -1.34 -2.40 13.69
N ALA A 229 -1.48 -2.89 12.46
CA ALA A 229 -2.22 -4.13 12.16
C ALA A 229 -1.67 -5.34 12.93
N TRP A 230 -0.34 -5.42 13.11
CA TRP A 230 0.27 -6.49 13.92
C TRP A 230 -0.16 -6.39 15.38
N ALA A 231 -0.06 -5.22 15.98
CA ALA A 231 -0.39 -5.02 17.39
C ALA A 231 -1.89 -5.23 17.68
N LEU A 232 -2.77 -5.02 16.70
CA LEU A 232 -4.21 -5.28 16.83
C LEU A 232 -4.55 -6.78 16.85
N THR A 233 -3.75 -7.62 16.20
CA THR A 233 -4.13 -9.02 15.91
C THR A 233 -3.20 -10.05 16.53
N ASN A 234 -2.05 -9.65 17.08
CA ASN A 234 -1.04 -10.54 17.64
C ASN A 234 -0.48 -10.02 18.97
N VAL A 235 0.08 -10.93 19.74
CA VAL A 235 0.79 -10.66 21.01
C VAL A 235 2.30 -10.90 20.92
N GLY A 236 2.77 -11.43 19.78
CA GLY A 236 4.19 -11.76 19.56
C GLY A 236 5.01 -10.57 19.05
N PRO A 237 6.33 -10.70 18.94
CA PRO A 237 7.24 -9.63 18.56
C PRO A 237 7.13 -9.21 17.08
N GLY A 238 6.62 -10.07 16.18
CA GLY A 238 6.44 -9.78 14.76
C GLY A 238 7.74 -9.43 14.02
N LEU A 239 8.81 -10.14 14.31
CA LEU A 239 10.15 -9.81 13.82
C LEU A 239 10.26 -10.04 12.30
N THR A 240 10.77 -9.03 11.58
CA THR A 240 10.83 -9.03 10.11
C THR A 240 12.26 -9.03 9.56
N TYR A 241 13.25 -8.60 10.35
CA TYR A 241 14.64 -8.42 9.89
C TYR A 241 15.66 -8.94 10.91
N PRO A 242 16.81 -9.49 10.46
CA PRO A 242 17.06 -10.06 9.14
C PRO A 242 16.27 -11.35 8.92
N ALA A 243 15.89 -11.67 7.67
CA ALA A 243 14.97 -12.79 7.36
C ALA A 243 15.47 -14.15 7.84
N ASN A 244 16.79 -14.41 7.80
CA ASN A 244 17.39 -15.68 8.21
C ASN A 244 17.47 -15.89 9.74
N ASN A 245 17.49 -14.80 10.52
CA ASN A 245 17.50 -14.83 11.99
C ASN A 245 16.86 -13.56 12.55
N PRO A 246 15.52 -13.45 12.50
CA PRO A 246 14.83 -12.21 12.82
C PRO A 246 15.07 -11.73 14.25
N SER A 247 15.47 -10.48 14.38
CA SER A 247 15.74 -9.83 15.67
C SER A 247 15.11 -8.45 15.80
N LYS A 248 14.58 -7.89 14.69
CA LYS A 248 13.95 -6.57 14.64
C LYS A 248 12.59 -6.64 13.96
N ARG A 249 11.63 -5.84 14.43
CA ARG A 249 10.39 -5.52 13.74
C ARG A 249 10.49 -4.09 13.23
N ILE A 250 10.66 -3.92 11.93
CA ILE A 250 10.86 -2.62 11.28
C ILE A 250 9.92 -2.37 10.11
N ASP A 251 9.17 -3.40 9.69
CA ASP A 251 8.19 -3.35 8.61
C ASP A 251 6.77 -3.30 9.20
N TYR A 252 5.92 -2.38 8.72
CA TYR A 252 4.62 -2.09 9.30
C TYR A 252 3.53 -1.93 8.26
N ILE A 253 2.30 -2.30 8.67
CA ILE A 253 1.03 -1.94 8.02
C ILE A 253 0.23 -1.16 9.06
N LEU A 254 0.09 0.14 8.83
CA LEU A 254 -0.56 1.09 9.72
C LEU A 254 -1.90 1.51 9.13
N LEU A 255 -2.97 1.42 9.93
CA LEU A 255 -4.36 1.59 9.50
C LEU A 255 -4.96 2.83 10.16
N SER A 256 -5.73 3.62 9.40
CA SER A 256 -6.58 4.64 10.01
C SER A 256 -7.49 4.02 11.08
N PRO A 257 -7.83 4.73 12.17
CA PRO A 257 -8.59 4.18 13.29
C PRO A 257 -9.96 3.58 12.95
N GLN A 258 -10.54 3.97 11.79
CA GLN A 258 -11.85 3.47 11.31
C GLN A 258 -11.75 2.11 10.62
N MET A 259 -10.54 1.61 10.35
CA MET A 259 -10.29 0.33 9.70
C MET A 259 -10.12 -0.78 10.75
N GLU A 260 -10.47 -1.98 10.35
CA GLU A 260 -10.35 -3.19 11.16
C GLU A 260 -9.32 -4.13 10.53
N ALA A 261 -8.30 -4.52 11.28
CA ALA A 261 -7.43 -5.65 10.95
C ALA A 261 -8.07 -6.92 11.49
N ARG A 262 -8.26 -7.93 10.64
CA ARG A 262 -8.81 -9.25 11.01
C ARG A 262 -7.72 -10.22 11.42
N THR A 263 -6.65 -10.22 10.64
CA THR A 263 -5.46 -11.06 10.87
C THR A 263 -4.22 -10.31 10.39
N SER A 264 -3.07 -10.64 10.96
CA SER A 264 -1.79 -10.31 10.36
C SER A 264 -0.77 -11.44 10.60
N GLU A 265 0.19 -11.53 9.70
CA GLU A 265 1.21 -12.57 9.68
C GLU A 265 2.54 -12.00 9.18
N VAL A 266 3.66 -12.50 9.73
CA VAL A 266 5.00 -12.34 9.16
C VAL A 266 5.33 -13.63 8.42
N ILE A 267 5.46 -13.55 7.09
CA ILE A 267 5.69 -14.72 6.25
C ILE A 267 7.17 -15.11 6.30
N GLU A 268 7.46 -16.34 6.66
CA GLU A 268 8.82 -16.87 6.64
C GLU A 268 9.28 -17.11 5.20
N THR A 269 10.34 -16.42 4.80
CA THR A 269 10.95 -16.55 3.48
C THR A 269 12.40 -16.08 3.51
N LEU A 270 13.20 -16.55 2.55
CA LEU A 270 14.55 -16.10 2.28
C LEU A 270 14.66 -15.41 0.90
N ALA A 271 13.52 -15.07 0.30
CA ALA A 271 13.47 -14.38 -0.99
C ALA A 271 13.91 -12.90 -0.91
N SER A 272 14.16 -12.38 0.30
CA SER A 272 14.78 -11.10 0.62
C SER A 272 15.52 -11.24 1.95
N ASP A 273 16.24 -10.21 2.40
CA ASP A 273 16.76 -10.09 3.76
C ASP A 273 15.71 -9.60 4.76
N HIS A 274 14.52 -9.20 4.30
CA HIS A 274 13.33 -8.95 5.11
C HIS A 274 12.30 -10.06 4.96
N ARG A 275 11.50 -10.28 6.01
CA ARG A 275 10.27 -11.07 5.96
C ARG A 275 9.07 -10.14 5.71
N PRO A 276 8.20 -10.42 4.72
CA PRO A 276 7.04 -9.58 4.48
C PRO A 276 6.01 -9.69 5.60
N VAL A 277 5.31 -8.60 5.85
CA VAL A 277 4.12 -8.55 6.71
C VAL A 277 2.90 -8.52 5.83
N ILE A 278 1.91 -9.38 6.11
CA ILE A 278 0.60 -9.37 5.44
C ILE A 278 -0.51 -9.20 6.48
N ALA A 279 -1.56 -8.44 6.14
CA ALA A 279 -2.73 -8.27 6.98
C ALA A 279 -4.02 -8.36 6.15
N GLU A 280 -5.05 -9.03 6.68
CA GLU A 280 -6.40 -8.97 6.14
C GLU A 280 -7.15 -7.83 6.81
N ILE A 281 -7.62 -6.87 6.01
CA ILE A 281 -8.23 -5.62 6.44
C ILE A 281 -9.65 -5.54 5.91
N THR A 282 -10.58 -5.08 6.74
CA THR A 282 -11.95 -4.79 6.34
C THR A 282 -12.07 -3.32 5.95
N LEU A 283 -12.42 -3.06 4.68
CA LEU A 283 -12.74 -1.74 4.15
C LEU A 283 -14.24 -1.54 4.06
N LYS A 284 -14.70 -0.29 4.20
CA LYS A 284 -16.10 0.11 4.04
C LYS A 284 -16.28 0.87 2.73
N ARG A 285 -17.31 0.52 1.94
CA ARG A 285 -17.71 1.30 0.77
C ARG A 285 -18.39 2.60 1.19
N GLY A 286 -18.22 3.66 0.38
CA GLY A 286 -18.89 4.94 0.61
C GLY A 286 -18.26 5.81 1.71
N ASN A 287 -17.05 5.50 2.18
CA ASN A 287 -16.31 6.39 3.07
C ASN A 287 -16.01 7.74 2.39
N LYS A 288 -16.11 8.82 3.16
CA LYS A 288 -15.57 10.12 2.74
C LYS A 288 -14.06 10.00 2.60
N GLN A 289 -13.55 10.49 1.48
CA GLN A 289 -12.12 10.53 1.15
C GLN A 289 -11.51 11.84 1.67
#